data_5b255b44642cdf392750fb80fcd617c3
#
_entry.id   5b255b44642cdf392750fb80fcd617c3
#
_cell.length_a   1.000
_cell.length_b   1.000
_cell.length_c   1.000
_cell.angle_alpha   90.00
_cell.angle_beta   90.00
_cell.angle_gamma   90.00
#
_symmetry.space_group_name_H-M   'P 1'
#
loop_
_entity.id
_entity.type
_entity.pdbx_description
1 polymer ?
#
loop_
_entity_poly.entity_id
_entity_poly.type
_entity_poly.pdbx_seq_one_letter_code
_entity_poly.pdbx_strand_id
1 'polypeptide(L)'
;EEKGRFLQDLGIHVNLAPVCDLSQNPGDFIYPRSLGLSPEETAQGVAAIVEGHTSGGVGSGLKHFPGYGSNVDTHGGIAVDKRPLAQFEQEDFLPFQAGWDAGAGAVLVSHNIVQCLDPERPASLSSAAYQKLRELGVRGVALTDDLVMDAISKEYGVGEAAVLAVNAGADLLCSSQFEQQYFAVLEAVQGGKITQARLDEAVLRVLNWKIQLGVL
;
A
#
# COMPACT_ATOMS: atom_id res chain seq x y z
N GLU A 1 18.64 3.41 -10.33
CA GLU A 1 19.57 2.29 -10.55
C GLU A 1 20.59 2.17 -9.40
N GLU A 2 21.43 3.15 -9.11
CA GLU A 2 22.43 3.10 -8.04
C GLU A 2 21.84 2.72 -6.68
N LYS A 3 20.72 3.35 -6.30
CA LYS A 3 20.01 3.01 -5.05
C LYS A 3 19.51 1.56 -5.03
N GLY A 4 19.03 1.05 -6.17
CA GLY A 4 18.60 -0.35 -6.29
C GLY A 4 19.79 -1.29 -6.05
N ARG A 5 20.90 -1.08 -6.73
CA ARG A 5 22.13 -1.88 -6.55
C ARG A 5 22.62 -1.85 -5.10
N PHE A 6 22.67 -0.67 -4.49
CA PHE A 6 23.06 -0.53 -3.09
C PHE A 6 22.18 -1.34 -2.14
N LEU A 7 20.86 -1.32 -2.35
CA LEU A 7 19.93 -2.10 -1.55
C LEU A 7 20.13 -3.61 -1.77
N GLN A 8 20.36 -4.02 -3.00
CA GLN A 8 20.63 -5.42 -3.33
C GLN A 8 21.93 -5.93 -2.70
N ASP A 9 22.98 -5.12 -2.71
CA ASP A 9 24.27 -5.44 -2.05
C ASP A 9 24.10 -5.68 -0.54
N LEU A 10 23.07 -5.07 0.06
CA LEU A 10 22.69 -5.28 1.46
C LEU A 10 21.72 -6.45 1.67
N GLY A 11 21.34 -7.20 0.62
CA GLY A 11 20.38 -8.29 0.69
C GLY A 11 18.91 -7.82 0.82
N ILE A 12 18.62 -6.56 0.46
CA ILE A 12 17.26 -5.99 0.48
C ILE A 12 16.65 -6.16 -0.90
N HIS A 13 15.60 -6.97 -1.00
CA HIS A 13 14.97 -7.33 -2.27
C HIS A 13 13.82 -6.39 -2.67
N VAL A 14 13.27 -5.63 -1.72
CA VAL A 14 12.13 -4.73 -1.94
C VAL A 14 12.36 -3.39 -1.28
N ASN A 15 12.11 -2.31 -2.01
CA ASN A 15 11.99 -0.97 -1.45
C ASN A 15 10.51 -0.54 -1.44
N LEU A 16 9.97 -0.18 -0.28
CA LEU A 16 8.63 0.42 -0.17
C LEU A 16 8.68 1.88 -0.64
N ALA A 17 8.95 2.05 -1.91
CA ALA A 17 9.08 3.28 -2.68
C ALA A 17 8.80 2.97 -4.16
N PRO A 18 8.45 4.00 -4.97
CA PRO A 18 8.35 5.42 -4.67
C PRO A 18 7.12 5.82 -3.85
N VAL A 19 7.16 7.07 -3.32
CA VAL A 19 5.98 7.76 -2.80
C VAL A 19 5.23 8.34 -4.00
N CYS A 20 3.97 7.91 -4.16
CA CYS A 20 3.08 8.34 -5.25
C CYS A 20 2.18 9.51 -4.85
N ASP A 21 2.18 9.85 -3.56
CA ASP A 21 1.32 10.90 -3.02
C ASP A 21 1.62 12.27 -3.64
N LEU A 22 0.56 12.98 -3.97
CA LEU A 22 0.62 14.31 -4.55
C LEU A 22 0.56 15.36 -3.44
N SER A 23 1.53 16.28 -3.43
CA SER A 23 1.48 17.52 -2.65
C SER A 23 2.42 18.53 -3.26
N GLN A 24 1.92 19.75 -3.46
CA GLN A 24 2.69 20.92 -3.88
C GLN A 24 2.74 22.01 -2.79
N ASN A 25 2.09 21.76 -1.65
CA ASN A 25 2.06 22.70 -0.54
C ASN A 25 3.08 22.28 0.53
N PRO A 26 4.12 23.08 0.81
CA PRO A 26 5.11 22.80 1.85
C PRO A 26 4.54 22.61 3.26
N GLY A 27 3.30 23.04 3.50
CA GLY A 27 2.60 22.86 4.77
C GLY A 27 1.94 21.48 4.96
N ASP A 28 1.84 20.68 3.91
CA ASP A 28 1.23 19.36 3.99
C ASP A 28 2.20 18.35 4.63
N PHE A 29 1.67 17.47 5.46
CA PHE A 29 2.44 16.40 6.11
C PHE A 29 3.26 15.56 5.12
N ILE A 30 2.66 15.23 3.97
CA ILE A 30 3.28 14.35 2.98
C ILE A 30 4.29 15.06 2.06
N TYR A 31 4.27 16.41 1.99
CA TYR A 31 5.09 17.18 1.07
C TYR A 31 6.59 16.84 1.12
N PRO A 32 7.26 16.76 2.30
CA PRO A 32 8.69 16.45 2.36
C PRO A 32 9.06 15.05 1.84
N ARG A 33 8.06 14.18 1.65
CA ARG A 33 8.21 12.81 1.16
C ARG A 33 7.77 12.66 -0.29
N SER A 34 6.93 13.59 -0.79
CA SER A 34 6.44 13.62 -2.18
C SER A 34 7.49 14.17 -3.14
N LEU A 35 7.23 14.06 -4.44
CA LEU A 35 8.07 14.69 -5.46
C LEU A 35 7.82 16.19 -5.58
N GLY A 36 6.71 16.71 -5.07
CA GLY A 36 6.37 18.13 -5.13
C GLY A 36 5.98 18.63 -6.52
N LEU A 37 5.59 17.72 -7.42
CA LEU A 37 5.32 17.97 -8.84
C LEU A 37 3.81 17.86 -9.16
N SER A 38 3.43 18.19 -10.40
CA SER A 38 2.07 17.94 -10.91
C SER A 38 1.76 16.44 -10.95
N PRO A 39 0.48 16.02 -11.05
CA PRO A 39 0.12 14.62 -11.17
C PRO A 39 0.84 13.89 -12.31
N GLU A 40 0.93 14.51 -13.48
CA GLU A 40 1.58 13.94 -14.68
C GLU A 40 3.10 13.84 -14.52
N GLU A 41 3.73 14.88 -13.98
CA GLU A 41 5.17 14.88 -13.71
C GLU A 41 5.53 13.88 -12.61
N THR A 42 4.68 13.77 -11.57
CA THR A 42 4.83 12.76 -10.50
C THR A 42 4.71 11.36 -11.08
N ALA A 43 3.75 11.12 -11.97
CA ALA A 43 3.58 9.83 -12.65
C ALA A 43 4.83 9.43 -13.44
N GLN A 44 5.41 10.35 -14.20
CA GLN A 44 6.67 10.13 -14.93
C GLN A 44 7.84 9.85 -13.98
N GLY A 45 7.95 10.61 -12.89
CA GLY A 45 8.98 10.41 -11.87
C GLY A 45 8.87 9.07 -11.17
N VAL A 46 7.64 8.66 -10.82
CA VAL A 46 7.34 7.35 -10.22
C VAL A 46 7.74 6.21 -11.16
N ALA A 47 7.35 6.28 -12.43
CA ALA A 47 7.72 5.27 -13.43
C ALA A 47 9.26 5.13 -13.53
N ALA A 48 9.97 6.25 -13.69
CA ALA A 48 11.43 6.25 -13.78
C ALA A 48 12.13 5.68 -12.51
N ILE A 49 11.57 5.92 -11.32
CA ILE A 49 12.09 5.34 -10.07
C ILE A 49 11.87 3.83 -10.05
N VAL A 50 10.70 3.34 -10.47
CA VAL A 50 10.40 1.90 -10.54
C VAL A 50 11.33 1.20 -11.52
N GLU A 51 11.51 1.75 -12.73
CA GLU A 51 12.45 1.24 -13.74
C GLU A 51 13.90 1.20 -13.19
N GLY A 52 14.30 2.26 -12.47
CA GLY A 52 15.60 2.32 -11.82
C GLY A 52 15.79 1.29 -10.72
N HIS A 53 14.75 0.98 -9.92
CA HIS A 53 14.79 -0.10 -8.93
C HIS A 53 14.92 -1.47 -9.61
N THR A 54 14.09 -1.73 -10.61
CA THR A 54 14.10 -2.99 -11.38
C THR A 54 15.47 -3.22 -12.03
N SER A 55 16.03 -2.19 -12.68
CA SER A 55 17.39 -2.24 -13.28
C SER A 55 18.49 -2.46 -12.22
N GLY A 56 18.25 -2.08 -10.99
CA GLY A 56 19.14 -2.31 -9.85
C GLY A 56 18.86 -3.63 -9.11
N GLY A 57 17.92 -4.48 -9.60
CA GLY A 57 17.60 -5.78 -9.03
C GLY A 57 16.70 -5.75 -7.79
N VAL A 58 15.97 -4.65 -7.55
CA VAL A 58 15.11 -4.46 -6.37
C VAL A 58 13.67 -4.19 -6.80
N GLY A 59 12.71 -4.85 -6.16
CA GLY A 59 11.29 -4.60 -6.35
C GLY A 59 10.81 -3.29 -5.72
N SER A 60 9.73 -2.75 -6.28
CA SER A 60 9.09 -1.51 -5.81
C SER A 60 7.74 -1.77 -5.17
N GLY A 61 7.46 -1.08 -4.05
CA GLY A 61 6.14 -0.97 -3.44
C GLY A 61 5.66 0.49 -3.48
N LEU A 62 4.66 0.76 -4.32
CA LEU A 62 4.06 2.09 -4.47
C LEU A 62 3.28 2.49 -3.23
N LYS A 63 3.36 3.75 -2.79
CA LYS A 63 2.66 4.21 -1.57
C LYS A 63 2.31 5.68 -1.62
N HIS A 64 1.27 6.07 -0.88
CA HIS A 64 0.34 5.35 -0.01
C HIS A 64 -1.05 5.36 -0.65
N PHE A 65 -1.47 4.25 -1.23
CA PHE A 65 -2.77 4.18 -1.91
C PHE A 65 -3.94 4.43 -0.93
N PRO A 66 -4.98 5.17 -1.30
CA PRO A 66 -5.29 5.71 -2.63
C PRO A 66 -4.72 7.11 -2.92
N GLY A 67 -3.90 7.67 -2.05
CA GLY A 67 -3.30 9.00 -2.10
C GLY A 67 -3.57 9.77 -0.82
N TYR A 68 -2.52 10.40 -0.28
CA TYR A 68 -2.61 11.09 1.03
C TYR A 68 -3.26 12.46 0.92
N GLY A 69 -3.05 13.17 -0.20
CA GLY A 69 -3.50 14.55 -0.38
C GLY A 69 -2.96 15.46 0.72
N SER A 70 -3.75 16.48 1.10
CA SER A 70 -3.44 17.42 2.19
C SER A 70 -3.85 16.90 3.59
N ASN A 71 -4.07 15.60 3.76
CA ASN A 71 -4.50 15.02 5.03
C ASN A 71 -3.41 15.08 6.10
N VAL A 72 -3.86 15.01 7.37
CA VAL A 72 -2.99 14.96 8.53
C VAL A 72 -2.28 13.61 8.66
N ASP A 73 -1.24 13.57 9.46
CA ASP A 73 -0.47 12.37 9.76
C ASP A 73 -1.30 11.29 10.47
N THR A 74 -1.41 10.10 9.89
CA THR A 74 -2.12 8.95 10.47
C THR A 74 -1.35 8.25 11.61
N HIS A 75 -0.10 8.63 11.89
CA HIS A 75 0.59 8.17 13.09
C HIS A 75 -0.06 8.68 14.38
N GLY A 76 -0.70 9.85 14.34
CA GLY A 76 -1.35 10.48 15.50
C GLY A 76 -2.87 10.31 15.56
N GLY A 77 -3.51 9.70 14.56
CA GLY A 77 -4.96 9.51 14.51
C GLY A 77 -5.52 9.26 13.13
N ILE A 78 -6.85 9.20 13.05
CA ILE A 78 -7.55 8.94 11.78
C ILE A 78 -7.57 10.22 10.93
N ALA A 79 -7.11 10.12 9.69
CA ALA A 79 -7.27 11.14 8.67
C ALA A 79 -8.48 10.81 7.79
N VAL A 80 -9.33 11.81 7.53
CA VAL A 80 -10.54 11.65 6.72
C VAL A 80 -10.44 12.51 5.47
N ASP A 81 -10.39 11.86 4.31
CA ASP A 81 -10.39 12.50 3.00
C ASP A 81 -11.82 12.58 2.44
N LYS A 82 -12.26 13.79 2.12
CA LYS A 82 -13.61 14.07 1.61
C LYS A 82 -13.62 14.40 0.12
N ARG A 83 -12.48 14.28 -0.54
CA ARG A 83 -12.39 14.57 -1.98
C ARG A 83 -13.28 13.61 -2.78
N PRO A 84 -13.89 14.07 -3.88
CA PRO A 84 -14.71 13.22 -4.72
C PRO A 84 -13.85 12.22 -5.50
N LEU A 85 -14.41 11.06 -5.84
CA LEU A 85 -13.71 10.00 -6.58
C LEU A 85 -13.10 10.51 -7.90
N ALA A 86 -13.81 11.40 -8.60
CA ALA A 86 -13.32 11.97 -9.86
C ALA A 86 -11.98 12.70 -9.71
N GLN A 87 -11.69 13.30 -8.56
CA GLN A 87 -10.39 13.92 -8.31
C GLN A 87 -9.28 12.86 -8.16
N PHE A 88 -9.53 11.79 -7.42
CA PHE A 88 -8.59 10.67 -7.32
C PHE A 88 -8.29 10.06 -8.70
N GLU A 89 -9.32 9.88 -9.54
CA GLU A 89 -9.19 9.32 -10.88
C GLU A 89 -8.41 10.23 -11.83
N GLN A 90 -8.53 11.54 -11.69
CA GLN A 90 -7.85 12.53 -12.53
C GLN A 90 -6.43 12.86 -12.05
N GLU A 91 -6.14 12.67 -10.78
CA GLU A 91 -4.89 13.12 -10.15
C GLU A 91 -4.15 11.97 -9.44
N ASP A 92 -4.65 11.55 -8.26
CA ASP A 92 -3.93 10.67 -7.34
C ASP A 92 -3.63 9.28 -7.93
N PHE A 93 -4.52 8.72 -8.76
CA PHE A 93 -4.31 7.39 -9.34
C PHE A 93 -3.30 7.36 -10.48
N LEU A 94 -2.98 8.49 -11.11
CA LEU A 94 -2.02 8.55 -12.22
C LEU A 94 -0.63 8.05 -11.84
N PRO A 95 -0.01 8.48 -10.73
CA PRO A 95 1.29 7.97 -10.31
C PRO A 95 1.28 6.47 -9.97
N PHE A 96 0.19 5.95 -9.37
CA PHE A 96 0.06 4.52 -9.10
C PHE A 96 -0.03 3.70 -10.38
N GLN A 97 -0.85 4.16 -11.34
CA GLN A 97 -0.96 3.50 -12.64
C GLN A 97 0.39 3.48 -13.37
N ALA A 98 1.06 4.63 -13.46
CA ALA A 98 2.35 4.74 -14.11
C ALA A 98 3.42 3.85 -13.45
N GLY A 99 3.48 3.81 -12.13
CA GLY A 99 4.39 2.94 -11.41
C GLY A 99 4.08 1.47 -11.58
N TRP A 100 2.79 1.11 -11.65
CA TRP A 100 2.35 -0.25 -11.93
C TRP A 100 2.75 -0.68 -13.35
N ASP A 101 2.48 0.14 -14.35
CA ASP A 101 2.82 -0.11 -15.75
C ASP A 101 4.34 -0.18 -15.98
N ALA A 102 5.14 0.51 -15.16
CA ALA A 102 6.60 0.44 -15.12
C ALA A 102 7.14 -0.82 -14.41
N GLY A 103 6.28 -1.68 -13.83
CA GLY A 103 6.65 -2.97 -13.26
C GLY A 103 6.77 -3.02 -11.74
N ALA A 104 6.14 -2.11 -11.00
CA ALA A 104 6.05 -2.24 -9.55
C ALA A 104 5.34 -3.55 -9.17
N GLY A 105 5.86 -4.26 -8.17
CA GLY A 105 5.31 -5.55 -7.74
C GLY A 105 4.28 -5.47 -6.61
N ALA A 106 4.22 -4.33 -5.91
CA ALA A 106 3.34 -4.15 -4.76
C ALA A 106 2.80 -2.72 -4.65
N VAL A 107 1.67 -2.60 -3.92
CA VAL A 107 1.07 -1.32 -3.53
C VAL A 107 0.73 -1.34 -2.05
N LEU A 108 1.21 -0.35 -1.31
CA LEU A 108 0.92 -0.16 0.11
C LEU A 108 -0.30 0.73 0.27
N VAL A 109 -1.28 0.22 1.03
CA VAL A 109 -2.56 0.87 1.29
C VAL A 109 -2.54 1.60 2.63
N SER A 110 -2.89 2.88 2.63
CA SER A 110 -2.84 3.78 3.77
C SER A 110 -3.97 3.56 4.78
N HIS A 111 -3.85 4.22 5.95
CA HIS A 111 -4.87 4.20 6.99
C HIS A 111 -5.84 5.39 6.93
N ASN A 112 -5.86 6.14 5.83
CA ASN A 112 -6.84 7.22 5.63
C ASN A 112 -8.24 6.65 5.41
N ILE A 113 -9.26 7.26 5.99
CA ILE A 113 -10.65 7.08 5.58
C ILE A 113 -10.86 7.94 4.35
N VAL A 114 -11.10 7.31 3.20
CA VAL A 114 -11.39 7.99 1.93
C VAL A 114 -12.87 7.85 1.65
N GLN A 115 -13.64 8.89 1.97
CA GLN A 115 -15.11 8.83 2.03
C GLN A 115 -15.77 8.42 0.71
N CYS A 116 -15.18 8.76 -0.42
CA CYS A 116 -15.72 8.37 -1.73
C CYS A 116 -15.51 6.88 -2.06
N LEU A 117 -14.68 6.15 -1.32
CA LEU A 117 -14.49 4.70 -1.41
C LEU A 117 -15.22 3.99 -0.27
N ASP A 118 -14.95 4.40 0.96
CA ASP A 118 -15.55 3.85 2.17
C ASP A 118 -15.62 4.94 3.24
N PRO A 119 -16.83 5.39 3.65
CA PRO A 119 -16.96 6.44 4.65
C PRO A 119 -16.69 6.00 6.09
N GLU A 120 -16.62 4.68 6.34
CA GLU A 120 -16.56 4.12 7.70
C GLU A 120 -15.20 3.54 8.04
N ARG A 121 -14.46 3.02 7.04
CA ARG A 121 -13.23 2.26 7.28
C ARG A 121 -12.02 2.91 6.65
N PRO A 122 -10.86 2.84 7.33
CA PRO A 122 -9.58 3.16 6.69
C PRO A 122 -9.36 2.32 5.43
N ALA A 123 -8.72 2.88 4.42
CA ALA A 123 -8.49 2.21 3.15
C ALA A 123 -7.83 0.83 3.31
N SER A 124 -6.89 0.68 4.26
CA SER A 124 -6.23 -0.59 4.59
C SER A 124 -7.16 -1.68 5.14
N LEU A 125 -8.35 -1.31 5.63
CA LEU A 125 -9.37 -2.22 6.16
C LEU A 125 -10.66 -2.23 5.30
N SER A 126 -10.66 -1.54 4.16
CA SER A 126 -11.83 -1.34 3.29
C SER A 126 -11.76 -2.23 2.06
N SER A 127 -12.72 -3.13 1.90
CA SER A 127 -12.85 -3.96 0.69
C SER A 127 -13.04 -3.11 -0.57
N ALA A 128 -13.70 -1.96 -0.46
CA ALA A 128 -13.90 -1.04 -1.59
C ALA A 128 -12.59 -0.43 -2.07
N ALA A 129 -11.65 -0.11 -1.15
CA ALA A 129 -10.34 0.41 -1.52
C ALA A 129 -9.50 -0.65 -2.26
N TYR A 130 -9.47 -1.90 -1.78
CA TYR A 130 -8.79 -2.99 -2.49
C TYR A 130 -9.45 -3.33 -3.82
N GLN A 131 -10.78 -3.31 -3.89
CA GLN A 131 -11.50 -3.48 -5.15
C GLN A 131 -11.11 -2.40 -6.16
N LYS A 132 -11.10 -1.11 -5.76
CA LYS A 132 -10.66 0.00 -6.62
C LYS A 132 -9.22 -0.21 -7.10
N LEU A 133 -8.31 -0.65 -6.22
CA LEU A 133 -6.94 -0.99 -6.60
C LEU A 133 -6.90 -2.08 -7.69
N ARG A 134 -7.73 -3.12 -7.57
CA ARG A 134 -7.84 -4.18 -8.59
C ARG A 134 -8.47 -3.69 -9.89
N GLU A 135 -9.43 -2.77 -9.84
CA GLU A 135 -10.05 -2.11 -11.01
C GLU A 135 -9.02 -1.27 -11.80
N LEU A 136 -8.06 -0.65 -11.12
CA LEU A 136 -6.91 0.03 -11.74
C LEU A 136 -5.90 -0.93 -12.41
N GLY A 137 -6.17 -2.24 -12.41
CA GLY A 137 -5.33 -3.23 -13.08
C GLY A 137 -4.22 -3.82 -12.21
N VAL A 138 -4.05 -3.38 -10.97
CA VAL A 138 -3.02 -3.91 -10.06
C VAL A 138 -3.30 -5.38 -9.74
N ARG A 139 -2.42 -6.28 -10.15
CA ARG A 139 -2.53 -7.74 -9.95
C ARG A 139 -1.51 -8.30 -8.94
N GLY A 140 -0.54 -7.49 -8.53
CA GLY A 140 0.50 -7.85 -7.55
C GLY A 140 0.04 -7.77 -6.12
N VAL A 141 1.02 -7.70 -5.23
CA VAL A 141 0.81 -7.70 -3.78
C VAL A 141 0.21 -6.39 -3.31
N ALA A 142 -0.93 -6.45 -2.63
CA ALA A 142 -1.46 -5.34 -1.85
C ALA A 142 -1.04 -5.53 -0.39
N LEU A 143 -0.30 -4.55 0.16
CA LEU A 143 0.13 -4.61 1.56
C LEU A 143 -0.45 -3.44 2.35
N THR A 144 -0.61 -3.64 3.66
CA THR A 144 -1.04 -2.56 4.56
C THR A 144 0.13 -1.66 4.94
N ASP A 145 -0.14 -0.44 5.39
CA ASP A 145 0.78 0.26 6.27
C ASP A 145 0.80 -0.42 7.65
N ASP A 146 1.66 0.01 8.59
CA ASP A 146 1.81 -0.68 9.86
C ASP A 146 0.52 -0.65 10.70
N LEU A 147 -0.08 -1.82 10.88
CA LEU A 147 -1.37 -2.00 11.58
C LEU A 147 -1.33 -1.66 13.08
N VAL A 148 -0.16 -1.35 13.65
CA VAL A 148 -0.06 -0.86 15.03
C VAL A 148 -0.13 0.66 15.15
N MET A 149 -0.18 1.39 14.02
CA MET A 149 -0.38 2.83 14.03
C MET A 149 -1.67 3.21 14.77
N ASP A 150 -1.64 4.34 15.48
CA ASP A 150 -2.76 4.78 16.33
C ASP A 150 -4.11 4.87 15.60
N ALA A 151 -4.09 5.24 14.33
CA ALA A 151 -5.28 5.26 13.48
C ALA A 151 -6.01 3.91 13.39
N ILE A 152 -5.32 2.80 13.63
CA ILE A 152 -5.86 1.45 13.53
C ILE A 152 -5.97 0.80 14.92
N SER A 153 -4.86 0.76 15.66
CA SER A 153 -4.76 -0.06 16.88
C SER A 153 -5.70 0.40 17.98
N LYS A 154 -5.99 1.71 18.07
CA LYS A 154 -6.91 2.27 19.08
C LYS A 154 -8.38 1.94 18.80
N GLU A 155 -8.77 1.84 17.53
CA GLU A 155 -10.17 1.61 17.14
C GLU A 155 -10.50 0.13 16.98
N TYR A 156 -9.58 -0.66 16.40
CA TYR A 156 -9.86 -2.04 16.00
C TYR A 156 -9.15 -3.08 16.87
N GLY A 157 -8.11 -2.68 17.61
CA GLY A 157 -7.23 -3.61 18.28
C GLY A 157 -6.29 -4.35 17.33
N VAL A 158 -5.15 -4.80 17.84
CA VAL A 158 -4.02 -5.30 17.02
C VAL A 158 -4.38 -6.57 16.21
N GLY A 159 -5.01 -7.55 16.85
CA GLY A 159 -5.34 -8.83 16.20
C GLY A 159 -6.51 -8.72 15.23
N GLU A 160 -7.58 -8.02 15.61
CA GLU A 160 -8.78 -7.86 14.77
C GLU A 160 -8.46 -7.03 13.52
N ALA A 161 -7.61 -6.00 13.64
CA ALA A 161 -7.15 -5.23 12.48
C ALA A 161 -6.51 -6.10 11.41
N ALA A 162 -5.69 -7.08 11.81
CA ALA A 162 -5.07 -8.02 10.88
C ALA A 162 -6.11 -8.89 10.15
N VAL A 163 -7.09 -9.41 10.88
CA VAL A 163 -8.18 -10.22 10.31
C VAL A 163 -9.03 -9.39 9.33
N LEU A 164 -9.37 -8.15 9.70
CA LEU A 164 -10.11 -7.22 8.86
C LEU A 164 -9.33 -6.89 7.58
N ALA A 165 -8.02 -6.60 7.68
CA ALA A 165 -7.19 -6.29 6.53
C ALA A 165 -7.12 -7.45 5.52
N VAL A 166 -6.90 -8.70 6.01
CA VAL A 166 -6.90 -9.88 5.12
C VAL A 166 -8.24 -10.05 4.42
N ASN A 167 -9.36 -9.93 5.16
CA ASN A 167 -10.70 -10.06 4.60
C ASN A 167 -11.03 -8.90 3.64
N ALA A 168 -10.49 -7.71 3.88
CA ALA A 168 -10.65 -6.58 2.97
C ALA A 168 -9.93 -6.77 1.64
N GLY A 169 -8.83 -7.51 1.60
CA GLY A 169 -8.09 -7.78 0.36
C GLY A 169 -6.58 -7.62 0.45
N ALA A 170 -6.03 -7.36 1.64
CA ALA A 170 -4.59 -7.32 1.86
C ALA A 170 -3.95 -8.70 1.66
N ASP A 171 -2.86 -8.76 0.92
CA ASP A 171 -2.10 -9.99 0.66
C ASP A 171 -0.91 -10.11 1.61
N LEU A 172 -0.40 -9.00 2.12
CA LEU A 172 0.72 -8.91 3.05
C LEU A 172 0.41 -7.87 4.12
N LEU A 173 0.71 -8.18 5.36
CA LEU A 173 0.50 -7.27 6.49
C LEU A 173 1.84 -6.68 6.93
N CYS A 174 1.93 -5.35 7.00
CA CYS A 174 3.02 -4.68 7.69
C CYS A 174 2.67 -4.61 9.18
N SER A 175 3.58 -5.07 10.06
CA SER A 175 3.30 -5.15 11.48
C SER A 175 4.56 -5.11 12.34
N SER A 176 4.57 -4.18 13.30
CA SER A 176 5.57 -4.15 14.39
C SER A 176 5.20 -5.10 15.55
N GLN A 177 3.96 -5.62 15.61
CA GLN A 177 3.48 -6.60 16.59
C GLN A 177 3.02 -7.89 15.92
N PHE A 178 3.89 -8.46 15.07
CA PHE A 178 3.56 -9.54 14.16
C PHE A 178 3.07 -10.81 14.87
N GLU A 179 3.56 -11.14 16.06
CA GLU A 179 3.15 -12.36 16.77
C GLU A 179 1.66 -12.37 17.08
N GLN A 180 1.15 -11.29 17.67
CA GLN A 180 -0.25 -11.16 18.01
C GLN A 180 -1.14 -11.21 16.75
N GLN A 181 -0.72 -10.55 15.70
CA GLN A 181 -1.44 -10.53 14.43
C GLN A 181 -1.41 -11.89 13.73
N TYR A 182 -0.26 -12.56 13.74
CA TYR A 182 -0.12 -13.91 13.18
C TYR A 182 -1.11 -14.89 13.84
N PHE A 183 -1.15 -14.94 15.16
CA PHE A 183 -2.06 -15.84 15.86
C PHE A 183 -3.53 -15.50 15.62
N ALA A 184 -3.88 -14.21 15.56
CA ALA A 184 -5.25 -13.78 15.25
C ALA A 184 -5.67 -14.22 13.84
N VAL A 185 -4.81 -14.07 12.83
CA VAL A 185 -5.08 -14.54 11.47
C VAL A 185 -5.16 -16.06 11.42
N LEU A 186 -4.26 -16.78 12.09
CA LEU A 186 -4.28 -18.23 12.16
C LEU A 186 -5.59 -18.77 12.75
N GLU A 187 -6.01 -18.23 13.88
CA GLU A 187 -7.29 -18.56 14.52
C GLU A 187 -8.49 -18.22 13.60
N ALA A 188 -8.44 -17.09 12.91
CA ALA A 188 -9.49 -16.69 11.98
C ALA A 188 -9.61 -17.64 10.78
N VAL A 189 -8.49 -18.16 10.28
CA VAL A 189 -8.47 -19.19 9.22
C VAL A 189 -9.04 -20.49 9.76
N GLN A 190 -8.57 -20.96 10.92
CA GLN A 190 -9.04 -22.21 11.54
C GLN A 190 -10.52 -22.14 11.89
N GLY A 191 -11.01 -20.98 12.32
CA GLY A 191 -12.42 -20.73 12.64
C GLY A 191 -13.30 -20.40 11.43
N GLY A 192 -12.75 -20.35 10.21
CA GLY A 192 -13.49 -20.06 8.97
C GLY A 192 -13.87 -18.58 8.79
N LYS A 193 -13.38 -17.67 9.62
CA LYS A 193 -13.56 -16.21 9.43
C LYS A 193 -12.80 -15.67 8.22
N ILE A 194 -11.62 -16.25 7.95
CA ILE A 194 -10.87 -16.06 6.70
C ILE A 194 -11.01 -17.35 5.91
N THR A 195 -11.48 -17.26 4.68
CA THR A 195 -11.64 -18.44 3.84
C THR A 195 -10.29 -18.94 3.31
N GLN A 196 -10.17 -20.27 3.11
CA GLN A 196 -8.98 -20.85 2.49
C GLN A 196 -8.69 -20.22 1.12
N ALA A 197 -9.73 -19.97 0.31
CA ALA A 197 -9.58 -19.34 -1.00
C ALA A 197 -8.94 -17.94 -0.91
N ARG A 198 -9.32 -17.15 0.10
CA ARG A 198 -8.72 -15.81 0.31
C ARG A 198 -7.25 -15.92 0.73
N LEU A 199 -6.95 -16.87 1.60
CA LEU A 199 -5.57 -17.13 2.02
C LEU A 199 -4.71 -17.58 0.84
N ASP A 200 -5.18 -18.55 0.06
CA ASP A 200 -4.47 -19.07 -1.10
C ASP A 200 -4.21 -17.97 -2.15
N GLU A 201 -5.19 -17.11 -2.39
CA GLU A 201 -5.04 -15.96 -3.29
C GLU A 201 -3.92 -15.03 -2.84
N ALA A 202 -3.86 -14.68 -1.54
CA ALA A 202 -2.81 -13.83 -0.97
C ALA A 202 -1.43 -14.49 -1.11
N VAL A 203 -1.34 -15.75 -0.69
CA VAL A 203 -0.10 -16.52 -0.73
C VAL A 203 0.43 -16.65 -2.15
N LEU A 204 -0.43 -16.92 -3.13
CA LEU A 204 -0.03 -17.01 -4.53
C LEU A 204 0.55 -15.70 -5.07
N ARG A 205 -0.04 -14.55 -4.73
CA ARG A 205 0.53 -13.25 -5.14
C ARG A 205 1.90 -13.01 -4.52
N VAL A 206 2.05 -13.30 -3.24
CA VAL A 206 3.34 -13.13 -2.53
C VAL A 206 4.41 -14.07 -3.09
N LEU A 207 4.08 -15.35 -3.32
CA LEU A 207 5.02 -16.33 -3.89
C LEU A 207 5.43 -15.94 -5.31
N ASN A 208 4.49 -15.57 -6.17
CA ASN A 208 4.78 -15.09 -7.52
C ASN A 208 5.73 -13.88 -7.50
N TRP A 209 5.50 -12.93 -6.60
CA TRP A 209 6.38 -11.78 -6.45
C TRP A 209 7.78 -12.19 -6.00
N LYS A 210 7.91 -13.11 -5.04
CA LYS A 210 9.20 -13.65 -4.61
C LYS A 210 9.96 -14.34 -5.74
N ILE A 211 9.25 -15.12 -6.59
CA ILE A 211 9.84 -15.74 -7.78
C ILE A 211 10.35 -14.67 -8.76
N GLN A 212 9.55 -13.63 -9.02
CA GLN A 212 9.96 -12.53 -9.91
C GLN A 212 11.20 -11.79 -9.39
N LEU A 213 11.37 -11.70 -8.08
CA LEU A 213 12.52 -11.08 -7.42
C LEU A 213 13.73 -12.02 -7.28
N GLY A 214 13.62 -13.28 -7.71
CA GLY A 214 14.70 -14.25 -7.56
C GLY A 214 14.98 -14.66 -6.10
N VAL A 215 13.98 -14.55 -5.22
CA VAL A 215 14.07 -14.91 -3.79
C VAL A 215 13.64 -16.33 -3.53
N LEU A 216 12.91 -16.93 -4.48
CA LEU A 216 12.50 -18.33 -4.51
C LEU A 216 12.95 -18.97 -5.82
#